data_931b5cbf35c4ab6ee8355d94dfe86260
#
_entry.id   931b5cbf35c4ab6ee8355d94dfe86260
#
_cell.length_a   1.000
_cell.length_b   1.000
_cell.length_c   1.000
_cell.angle_alpha   90.00
_cell.angle_beta   90.00
_cell.angle_gamma   90.00
#
_symmetry.space_group_name_H-M   'P 1'
#
loop_
_entity.id
_entity.type
_entity.pdbx_description
1 polymer ?
#
loop_
_entity_poly.entity_id
_entity_poly.type
_entity_poly.pdbx_seq_one_letter_code
_entity_poly.pdbx_strand_id
1 'polypeptide(L)'
;FHVLHGGIQATLIDEIASWAIFSHEKTAGVTTEMQVKYRRPVRTDQGEIWLRAKVTEVARRLVTAHVELFNEKNELATEADVVYMIYPEEVARKKLDWPGAEAFYKPVEEEE
;
A
#
# COMPACT_ATOMS: atom_id res chain seq x y z
N PHE A 1 19.21 10.23 15.12
CA PHE A 1 19.32 10.52 13.72
C PHE A 1 18.05 10.73 12.95
N HIS A 2 18.16 11.36 11.81
CA HIS A 2 17.00 11.82 11.05
C HIS A 2 16.83 11.04 9.75
N VAL A 3 17.12 9.75 9.80
CA VAL A 3 16.94 8.86 8.65
C VAL A 3 15.80 7.90 8.97
N LEU A 4 14.86 7.79 8.04
CA LEU A 4 13.71 6.92 8.22
C LEU A 4 14.15 5.46 8.16
N HIS A 5 13.85 4.72 9.20
CA HIS A 5 14.23 3.31 9.32
C HIS A 5 13.59 2.48 8.21
N GLY A 6 14.34 1.52 7.67
CA GLY A 6 13.84 0.67 6.59
C GLY A 6 12.59 -0.11 6.95
N GLY A 7 12.47 -0.56 8.18
CA GLY A 7 11.26 -1.26 8.61
C GLY A 7 10.03 -0.36 8.61
N ILE A 8 10.20 0.90 8.96
CA ILE A 8 9.10 1.86 8.90
C ILE A 8 8.73 2.13 7.45
N GLN A 9 9.72 2.26 6.56
CA GLN A 9 9.45 2.40 5.14
C GLN A 9 8.67 1.21 4.60
N ALA A 10 9.05 0.00 4.99
CA ALA A 10 8.36 -1.21 4.57
C ALA A 10 6.91 -1.22 5.05
N THR A 11 6.66 -0.75 6.27
CA THR A 11 5.30 -0.65 6.79
C THR A 11 4.45 0.32 5.97
N LEU A 12 5.00 1.48 5.63
CA LEU A 12 4.29 2.46 4.82
C LEU A 12 4.01 1.92 3.43
N ILE A 13 4.97 1.20 2.85
CA ILE A 13 4.85 0.59 1.53
C ILE A 13 3.73 -0.46 1.54
N ASP A 14 3.71 -1.32 2.56
CA ASP A 14 2.69 -2.33 2.68
C ASP A 14 1.31 -1.69 2.83
N GLU A 15 1.21 -0.63 3.61
CA GLU A 15 -0.04 0.08 3.84
C GLU A 15 -0.59 0.67 2.54
N ILE A 16 0.23 1.40 1.79
CA ILE A 16 -0.25 2.01 0.54
C ILE A 16 -0.55 0.96 -0.52
N ALA A 17 0.23 -0.12 -0.56
CA ALA A 17 -0.04 -1.23 -1.48
C ALA A 17 -1.40 -1.86 -1.19
N SER A 18 -1.73 -2.04 0.09
CA SER A 18 -3.01 -2.62 0.47
C SER A 18 -4.17 -1.76 -0.01
N TRP A 19 -4.08 -0.44 0.15
CA TRP A 19 -5.12 0.47 -0.31
C TRP A 19 -5.28 0.41 -1.83
N ALA A 20 -4.17 0.38 -2.56
CA ALA A 20 -4.21 0.29 -4.02
C ALA A 20 -4.89 -0.99 -4.48
N ILE A 21 -4.54 -2.11 -3.86
CA ILE A 21 -5.08 -3.42 -4.24
C ILE A 21 -6.55 -3.53 -3.85
N PHE A 22 -6.91 -3.13 -2.64
CA PHE A 22 -8.29 -3.23 -2.16
C PHE A 22 -9.22 -2.33 -2.98
N SER A 23 -8.76 -1.14 -3.35
CA SER A 23 -9.51 -0.25 -4.23
C SER A 23 -9.71 -0.84 -5.61
N HIS A 24 -8.66 -1.44 -6.16
CA HIS A 24 -8.68 -2.00 -7.51
C HIS A 24 -9.57 -3.25 -7.59
N GLU A 25 -9.46 -4.14 -6.61
CA GLU A 25 -10.15 -5.43 -6.62
C GLU A 25 -11.46 -5.43 -5.85
N LYS A 26 -11.74 -4.36 -5.10
CA LYS A 26 -12.98 -4.23 -4.31
C LYS A 26 -13.12 -5.31 -3.24
N THR A 27 -12.02 -5.84 -2.78
CA THR A 27 -12.00 -6.85 -1.71
C THR A 27 -10.68 -6.75 -0.96
N ALA A 28 -10.54 -7.55 0.06
CA ALA A 28 -9.36 -7.55 0.92
C ALA A 28 -8.57 -8.85 0.80
N GLY A 29 -7.37 -8.83 1.28
CA GLY A 29 -6.49 -9.99 1.25
C GLY A 29 -5.37 -9.83 2.25
N VAL A 30 -4.34 -10.67 2.09
CA VAL A 30 -3.19 -10.65 2.99
C VAL A 30 -1.90 -10.57 2.17
N THR A 31 -0.91 -9.92 2.73
CA THR A 31 0.42 -9.84 2.11
C THR A 31 1.06 -11.21 2.12
N THR A 32 1.49 -11.67 0.96
CA THR A 32 2.18 -12.96 0.85
C THR A 32 3.67 -12.79 0.56
N GLU A 33 4.05 -11.69 -0.06
CA GLU A 33 5.43 -11.46 -0.42
C GLU A 33 5.68 -9.97 -0.59
N MET A 34 6.85 -9.52 -0.20
CA MET A 34 7.25 -8.15 -0.41
C MET A 34 8.74 -8.10 -0.68
N GLN A 35 9.13 -7.49 -1.81
CA GLN A 35 10.52 -7.26 -2.15
C GLN A 35 10.77 -5.77 -2.13
N VAL A 36 11.66 -5.32 -1.27
CA VAL A 36 11.95 -3.90 -1.08
C VAL A 36 13.40 -3.63 -1.45
N LYS A 37 13.60 -2.59 -2.25
CA LYS A 37 14.94 -2.13 -2.62
C LYS A 37 15.14 -0.74 -2.08
N TYR A 38 16.07 -0.59 -1.15
CA TYR A 38 16.41 0.69 -0.54
C TYR A 38 17.57 1.29 -1.32
N ARG A 39 17.29 2.29 -2.12
CA ARG A 39 18.28 2.86 -3.02
C ARG A 39 18.96 4.10 -2.48
N ARG A 40 18.24 4.91 -1.72
CA ARG A 40 18.76 6.15 -1.16
C ARG A 40 18.19 6.36 0.24
N PRO A 41 18.92 7.06 1.12
CA PRO A 41 18.37 7.35 2.44
C PRO A 41 17.19 8.31 2.34
N VAL A 42 16.28 8.20 3.30
CA VAL A 42 15.12 9.08 3.41
C VAL A 42 15.28 9.85 4.71
N ARG A 43 15.36 11.18 4.62
CA ARG A 43 15.53 12.02 5.80
C ARG A 43 14.18 12.50 6.30
N THR A 44 14.03 12.50 7.62
CA THR A 44 12.76 12.87 8.23
C THR A 44 12.70 14.34 8.65
N ASP A 45 13.82 15.04 8.52
CA ASP A 45 13.95 16.43 9.00
C ASP A 45 14.14 17.47 7.87
N GLN A 46 14.05 17.05 6.60
CA GLN A 46 14.41 17.89 5.48
C GLN A 46 13.24 18.24 4.55
N GLY A 47 12.06 17.82 4.86
CA GLY A 47 10.91 18.10 4.01
C GLY A 47 9.97 16.93 3.93
N GLU A 48 9.13 16.97 2.91
CA GLU A 48 8.09 15.95 2.74
C GLU A 48 8.61 14.75 1.99
N ILE A 49 8.07 13.60 2.33
CA ILE A 49 8.24 12.37 1.55
C ILE A 49 6.87 12.00 1.03
N TRP A 50 6.83 11.28 -0.07
CA TRP A 50 5.55 10.82 -0.60
C TRP A 50 5.71 9.50 -1.32
N LEU A 51 4.59 8.78 -1.40
CA LEU A 51 4.57 7.45 -1.97
C LEU A 51 3.48 7.39 -3.03
N ARG A 52 3.68 6.50 -3.98
CA ARG A 52 2.62 6.16 -4.93
C ARG A 52 2.65 4.67 -5.18
N ALA A 53 1.48 4.11 -5.46
CA ALA A 53 1.34 2.69 -5.70
C ALA A 53 0.40 2.46 -6.87
N LYS A 54 0.65 1.38 -7.60
CA LYS A 54 -0.27 0.97 -8.65
C LYS A 54 -0.26 -0.55 -8.76
N VAL A 55 -1.40 -1.11 -9.13
CA VAL A 55 -1.50 -2.53 -9.41
C VAL A 55 -0.83 -2.80 -10.75
N THR A 56 0.10 -3.74 -10.77
CA THR A 56 0.87 -4.07 -11.98
C THR A 56 0.51 -5.42 -12.57
N GLU A 57 -0.02 -6.31 -11.75
CA GLU A 57 -0.36 -7.65 -12.23
C GLU A 57 -1.50 -8.24 -11.41
N VAL A 58 -2.42 -8.92 -12.09
CA VAL A 58 -3.49 -9.67 -11.44
C VAL A 58 -3.45 -11.06 -12.03
N ALA A 59 -3.15 -12.05 -11.22
CA ALA A 59 -3.07 -13.45 -11.65
C ALA A 59 -3.87 -14.30 -10.69
N ARG A 60 -5.09 -14.61 -11.07
CA ARG A 60 -6.06 -15.33 -10.22
C ARG A 60 -6.29 -14.53 -8.94
N ARG A 61 -5.88 -15.07 -7.80
CA ARG A 61 -6.06 -14.39 -6.50
C ARG A 61 -4.80 -13.68 -6.03
N LEU A 62 -3.74 -13.69 -6.83
CA LEU A 62 -2.50 -12.99 -6.49
C LEU A 62 -2.47 -11.67 -7.25
N VAL A 63 -2.37 -10.59 -6.50
CA VAL A 63 -2.34 -9.24 -7.08
C VAL A 63 -1.05 -8.58 -6.63
N THR A 64 -0.33 -8.03 -7.60
CA THR A 64 0.93 -7.35 -7.33
C THR A 64 0.75 -5.86 -7.48
N ALA A 65 1.27 -5.10 -6.52
CA ALA A 65 1.34 -3.66 -6.60
C ALA A 65 2.80 -3.22 -6.56
N HIS A 66 3.14 -2.26 -7.40
CA HIS A 66 4.45 -1.64 -7.38
C HIS A 66 4.33 -0.32 -6.62
N VAL A 67 5.21 -0.12 -5.64
CA VAL A 67 5.19 1.07 -4.79
C VAL A 67 6.53 1.80 -4.91
N GLU A 68 6.45 3.10 -5.01
CA GLU A 68 7.62 3.96 -5.06
C GLU A 68 7.54 4.97 -3.93
N LEU A 69 8.65 5.14 -3.21
CA LEU A 69 8.76 6.13 -2.15
C LEU A 69 9.81 7.15 -2.57
N PHE A 70 9.44 8.42 -2.55
CA PHE A 70 10.31 9.52 -2.93
C PHE A 70 10.73 10.29 -1.70
N ASN A 71 12.02 10.63 -1.64
CA ASN A 71 12.55 11.32 -0.48
C ASN A 71 12.33 12.83 -0.58
N GLU A 72 12.87 13.55 0.38
CA GLU A 72 12.70 14.99 0.51
C GLU A 72 13.28 15.77 -0.70
N LYS A 73 14.15 15.13 -1.47
CA LYS A 73 14.73 15.72 -2.69
C LYS A 73 13.98 15.30 -3.93
N ASN A 74 12.85 14.66 -3.76
CA ASN A 74 12.04 14.14 -4.85
C ASN A 74 12.77 13.09 -5.69
N GLU A 75 13.66 12.34 -5.06
CA GLU A 75 14.37 11.23 -5.70
C GLU A 75 13.73 9.91 -5.32
N LEU A 76 13.75 8.96 -6.25
CA LEU A 76 13.26 7.62 -5.92
C LEU A 76 14.22 6.99 -4.90
N ALA A 77 13.78 6.90 -3.67
CA ALA A 77 14.60 6.41 -2.58
C ALA A 77 14.40 4.92 -2.33
N THR A 78 13.14 4.47 -2.43
CA THR A 78 12.81 3.07 -2.14
C THR A 78 11.71 2.64 -3.10
N GLU A 79 11.82 1.42 -3.59
CA GLU A 79 10.75 0.85 -4.40
C GLU A 79 10.52 -0.59 -4.00
N ALA A 80 9.32 -1.08 -4.22
CA ALA A 80 8.95 -2.41 -3.79
C ALA A 80 7.87 -3.00 -4.67
N ASP A 81 7.89 -4.34 -4.73
CA ASP A 81 6.79 -5.09 -5.32
C ASP A 81 6.15 -5.87 -4.18
N VAL A 82 4.85 -5.69 -4.01
CA VAL A 82 4.11 -6.30 -2.92
C VAL A 82 3.04 -7.19 -3.51
N VAL A 83 3.01 -8.44 -3.11
CA VAL A 83 2.06 -9.42 -3.61
C VAL A 83 1.05 -9.73 -2.51
N TYR A 84 -0.21 -9.61 -2.85
CA TYR A 84 -1.32 -9.94 -1.95
C TYR A 84 -2.09 -11.12 -2.50
N MET A 85 -2.53 -11.98 -1.59
CA MET A 85 -3.53 -12.99 -1.94
C MET A 85 -4.87 -12.41 -1.52
N ILE A 86 -5.75 -12.19 -2.48
CA ILE A 86 -7.07 -11.63 -2.20
C ILE A 86 -8.09 -12.73 -1.99
N TYR A 87 -9.14 -12.40 -1.26
CA TYR A 87 -10.25 -13.31 -0.99
C TYR A 87 -11.49 -12.83 -1.72
N PRO A 88 -12.43 -13.74 -2.05
CA PRO A 88 -13.75 -13.30 -2.50
C PRO A 88 -14.35 -12.39 -1.45
N GLU A 89 -15.14 -11.41 -1.87
CA GLU A 89 -15.67 -10.41 -0.95
C GLU A 89 -16.39 -11.02 0.26
N GLU A 90 -17.19 -12.06 0.04
CA GLU A 90 -17.87 -12.76 1.13
C GLU A 90 -16.90 -13.27 2.19
N VAL A 91 -15.81 -13.88 1.75
CA VAL A 91 -14.82 -14.44 2.65
C VAL A 91 -14.07 -13.33 3.38
N ALA A 92 -13.77 -12.24 2.67
CA ALA A 92 -13.10 -11.10 3.28
C ALA A 92 -13.93 -10.49 4.38
N ARG A 93 -15.25 -10.37 4.17
CA ARG A 93 -16.15 -9.84 5.19
C ARG A 93 -16.17 -10.70 6.46
N LYS A 94 -16.13 -12.02 6.29
CA LYS A 94 -16.20 -12.94 7.41
C LYS A 94 -14.87 -13.12 8.14
N LYS A 95 -13.78 -13.26 7.41
CA LYS A 95 -12.48 -13.59 8.01
C LYS A 95 -11.62 -12.39 8.35
N LEU A 96 -11.77 -11.30 7.63
CA LEU A 96 -10.91 -10.13 7.78
C LEU A 96 -11.68 -8.90 8.25
N ASP A 97 -12.95 -9.07 8.60
CA ASP A 97 -13.83 -7.97 8.99
C ASP A 97 -13.86 -6.86 7.94
N TRP A 98 -13.74 -7.25 6.68
CA TRP A 98 -13.77 -6.30 5.56
C TRP A 98 -15.18 -5.71 5.44
N PRO A 99 -15.33 -4.39 5.56
CA PRO A 99 -16.66 -3.77 5.56
C PRO A 99 -17.29 -3.63 4.18
N GLY A 100 -16.53 -3.97 3.12
CA GLY A 100 -16.98 -3.77 1.75
C GLY A 100 -16.41 -2.48 1.19
N ALA A 101 -16.21 -2.45 -0.14
CA ALA A 101 -15.59 -1.29 -0.79
C ALA A 101 -16.42 -0.02 -0.59
N GLU A 102 -17.73 -0.14 -0.59
CA GLU A 102 -18.63 1.01 -0.45
C GLU A 102 -18.46 1.76 0.86
N ALA A 103 -17.91 1.10 1.90
CA ALA A 103 -17.67 1.75 3.18
C ALA A 103 -16.64 2.88 3.09
N PHE A 104 -15.80 2.86 2.06
CA PHE A 104 -14.75 3.85 1.86
C PHE A 104 -15.13 4.95 0.88
N TYR A 105 -16.35 4.91 0.36
CA TYR A 105 -16.81 5.86 -0.65
C TYR A 105 -18.06 6.61 -0.22
N LYS A 106 -18.20 6.82 1.08
CA LYS A 106 -19.34 7.57 1.60
C LYS A 106 -19.23 9.04 1.24
N PRO A 107 -20.37 9.68 0.92
CA PRO A 107 -20.33 11.11 0.62
C PRO A 107 -19.86 11.94 1.80
N VAL A 108 -19.15 13.00 1.50
CA VAL A 108 -18.60 13.89 2.54
C VAL A 108 -19.67 14.60 3.33
N GLU A 109 -20.80 14.91 2.70
CA GLU A 109 -21.89 15.61 3.38
C GLU A 109 -22.48 14.85 4.54
N GLU A 110 -22.19 13.56 4.67
CA GLU A 110 -22.64 12.77 5.81
C GLU A 110 -21.94 13.18 7.10
N GLU A 111 -20.89 13.92 6.99
CA GLU A 111 -20.10 14.38 8.13
C GLU A 111 -20.73 15.57 8.82
N GLU A 112 -21.69 16.18 8.21
CA GLU A 112 -22.38 17.30 8.78
C GLU A 112 -23.31 16.86 9.89
#